data_50f316ce464be9c47bd552cd035a5fad
#
_entry.id   50f316ce464be9c47bd552cd035a5fad
#
_cell.length_a   1.000
_cell.length_b   1.000
_cell.length_c   1.000
_cell.angle_alpha   90.00
_cell.angle_beta   90.00
_cell.angle_gamma   90.00
#
_symmetry.space_group_name_H-M   'P 1'
#
loop_
_entity.id
_entity.type
_entity.pdbx_description
1 polymer ?
#
loop_
_entity_poly.entity_id
_entity_poly.type
_entity_poly.pdbx_seq_one_letter_code
_entity_poly.pdbx_strand_id
1 'polypeptide(L)'
;MTDTQPWFAQYDPDVPKTLIYPEAPLHTLLEGAVKRQPKRTALEFLGLEMTYQELWDASRRFATALESLGVKKGDRVAVMLPNCPQFVIAFFGAAQIGAVVVNTSPLYVARELEHQLRDSGAETLVVLNLFYPRYREIASTVPVKRVIVTSISDFLPFPKNMLYPVKARREGNWVDVKPEQHIFFFKRLLEKYPAQPAKANISPDDLALLQYTGGTTGTPKGAMLTHRNLMANVNQATAWTPRMKDGAEVVLGVIPFFHVYGMTVAMNMAIKAAAKIVLLPRFNTKDALEAIQKHKVTMFPGVPTMYVAINNHPDVAKYNLSSVDICLSGAAPLPLEVAQTFERITGGKLLEGYGLTETSPCTHNNPVNGSRRAGSIGLPLPGIDCRVVDADGNTLPAGEIGELAIAGANVMRGYWQRPEETAQTIRDAVDGGATPGRWLMTGDMARMSADGYFEIVDRKKDMIAASGYNVYPREVEEVLYQHPSVKEAVVVGVPDAYRGETVKAFVVLKDGETATQEQILEFCKLRLSPYKVPKLLEFRTELPKTLVGKILRRALLEEEKRAAAARVEANTPATSSG
;
A
#
# COMPACT_ATOMS: atom_id res chain seq x y z
N MET A 1 9.45 27.30 1.11
CA MET A 1 8.54 27.11 2.26
C MET A 1 8.92 28.16 3.27
N THR A 2 7.97 28.98 3.69
CA THR A 2 8.22 29.94 4.78
C THR A 2 8.37 29.15 6.08
N ASP A 3 9.22 29.61 7.00
CA ASP A 3 9.54 28.98 8.31
C ASP A 3 8.32 28.92 9.29
N THR A 4 7.12 29.11 8.78
CA THR A 4 5.90 29.43 9.54
C THR A 4 4.81 28.37 9.49
N GLN A 5 5.08 27.16 9.00
CA GLN A 5 4.05 26.10 8.99
C GLN A 5 3.81 25.62 10.43
N PRO A 6 2.54 25.50 10.88
CA PRO A 6 2.22 25.21 12.29
C PRO A 6 2.79 23.89 12.78
N TRP A 7 2.90 22.90 11.90
CA TRP A 7 3.44 21.59 12.24
C TRP A 7 4.94 21.54 12.49
N PHE A 8 5.72 22.52 12.04
CA PHE A 8 7.17 22.52 12.25
C PHE A 8 7.59 22.63 13.72
N ALA A 9 6.73 23.21 14.56
CA ALA A 9 6.97 23.28 16.00
C ALA A 9 6.79 21.91 16.70
N GLN A 10 6.13 20.97 16.05
CA GLN A 10 5.81 19.64 16.57
C GLN A 10 6.75 18.55 16.05
N TYR A 11 7.68 18.88 15.16
CA TYR A 11 8.67 17.93 14.67
C TYR A 11 9.61 17.47 15.78
N ASP A 12 10.01 16.19 15.74
CA ASP A 12 11.13 15.73 16.57
C ASP A 12 12.39 16.57 16.26
N PRO A 13 13.23 16.88 17.26
CA PRO A 13 14.38 17.81 17.08
C PRO A 13 15.33 17.45 15.93
N ASP A 14 15.49 16.16 15.66
CA ASP A 14 16.38 15.63 14.60
C ASP A 14 15.70 15.54 13.22
N VAL A 15 14.42 15.91 13.11
CA VAL A 15 13.69 15.90 11.84
C VAL A 15 13.84 17.25 11.14
N PRO A 16 14.43 17.30 9.93
CA PRO A 16 14.58 18.57 9.21
C PRO A 16 13.24 19.06 8.67
N LYS A 17 13.03 20.36 8.61
CA LYS A 17 11.81 20.98 8.04
C LYS A 17 11.73 20.83 6.52
N THR A 18 12.88 20.86 5.85
CA THR A 18 13.01 20.75 4.38
C THR A 18 14.10 19.75 4.02
N LEU A 19 14.06 19.24 2.80
CA LEU A 19 15.03 18.28 2.27
C LEU A 19 15.57 18.72 0.92
N ILE A 20 16.86 18.45 0.72
CA ILE A 20 17.48 18.46 -0.61
C ILE A 20 17.43 17.03 -1.14
N TYR A 21 16.79 16.83 -2.26
CA TYR A 21 16.65 15.52 -2.87
C TYR A 21 17.81 15.23 -3.82
N PRO A 22 18.36 13.99 -3.82
CA PRO A 22 19.36 13.59 -4.79
C PRO A 22 18.81 13.66 -6.23
N GLU A 23 19.54 14.30 -7.12
CA GLU A 23 19.27 14.30 -8.56
C GLU A 23 19.79 13.00 -9.21
N ALA A 24 19.22 11.89 -8.79
CA ALA A 24 19.68 10.55 -9.15
C ALA A 24 18.51 9.57 -9.39
N PRO A 25 18.65 8.61 -10.29
CA PRO A 25 17.63 7.59 -10.52
C PRO A 25 17.56 6.59 -9.35
N LEU A 26 16.39 5.97 -9.19
CA LEU A 26 16.04 5.13 -8.02
C LEU A 26 17.01 3.97 -7.76
N HIS A 27 17.59 3.37 -8.81
CA HIS A 27 18.53 2.25 -8.64
C HIS A 27 19.81 2.62 -7.85
N THR A 28 20.12 3.92 -7.76
CA THR A 28 21.27 4.41 -6.96
C THR A 28 21.11 4.17 -5.47
N LEU A 29 19.89 3.88 -4.97
CA LEU A 29 19.67 3.44 -3.60
C LEU A 29 20.44 2.14 -3.32
N LEU A 30 20.27 1.14 -4.19
CA LEU A 30 20.96 -0.15 -4.07
C LEU A 30 22.46 0.00 -4.32
N GLU A 31 22.87 0.77 -5.33
CA GLU A 31 24.29 1.07 -5.59
C GLU A 31 24.96 1.71 -4.37
N GLY A 32 24.30 2.67 -3.73
CA GLY A 32 24.80 3.33 -2.52
C GLY A 32 24.93 2.38 -1.34
N ALA A 33 23.95 1.49 -1.13
CA ALA A 33 24.01 0.47 -0.09
C ALA A 33 25.18 -0.51 -0.30
N VAL A 34 25.38 -0.97 -1.54
CA VAL A 34 26.51 -1.84 -1.90
C VAL A 34 27.86 -1.17 -1.63
N LYS A 35 28.03 0.11 -1.99
CA LYS A 35 29.28 0.86 -1.74
C LYS A 35 29.59 0.96 -0.25
N ARG A 36 28.57 1.09 0.61
CA ARG A 36 28.76 1.20 2.07
C ARG A 36 28.89 -0.16 2.76
N GLN A 37 28.07 -1.13 2.38
CA GLN A 37 27.89 -2.39 3.11
C GLN A 37 27.82 -3.63 2.18
N PRO A 38 28.83 -3.89 1.30
CA PRO A 38 28.75 -4.94 0.27
C PRO A 38 28.55 -6.35 0.84
N LYS A 39 29.16 -6.65 1.99
CA LYS A 39 29.13 -7.96 2.62
C LYS A 39 27.96 -8.19 3.58
N ARG A 40 27.18 -7.13 3.90
CA ARG A 40 26.03 -7.25 4.78
C ARG A 40 24.91 -8.02 4.06
N THR A 41 24.21 -8.87 4.80
CA THR A 41 22.99 -9.51 4.31
C THR A 41 21.95 -8.45 3.97
N ALA A 42 21.55 -8.39 2.70
CA ALA A 42 20.46 -7.53 2.19
C ALA A 42 19.11 -8.22 2.34
N LEU A 43 19.04 -9.49 1.93
CA LEU A 43 17.79 -10.27 1.93
C LEU A 43 17.99 -11.58 2.69
N GLU A 44 17.01 -11.91 3.51
CA GLU A 44 16.79 -13.26 4.03
C GLU A 44 15.48 -13.81 3.49
N PHE A 45 15.48 -15.01 2.94
CA PHE A 45 14.31 -15.63 2.35
C PHE A 45 14.28 -17.14 2.63
N LEU A 46 13.44 -17.55 3.58
CA LEU A 46 13.20 -18.96 3.92
C LEU A 46 14.48 -19.77 4.22
N GLY A 47 15.51 -19.09 4.72
CA GLY A 47 16.81 -19.66 5.06
C GLY A 47 17.92 -19.37 4.05
N LEU A 48 17.64 -18.75 2.91
CA LEU A 48 18.66 -18.18 2.02
C LEU A 48 19.02 -16.78 2.50
N GLU A 49 20.29 -16.50 2.66
CA GLU A 49 20.81 -15.15 2.84
C GLU A 49 21.52 -14.68 1.56
N MET A 50 21.25 -13.45 1.16
CA MET A 50 21.86 -12.78 0.01
C MET A 50 22.46 -11.46 0.48
N THR A 51 23.75 -11.26 0.23
CA THR A 51 24.45 -10.01 0.55
C THR A 51 24.05 -8.87 -0.41
N TYR A 52 24.37 -7.64 -0.04
CA TYR A 52 24.15 -6.47 -0.92
C TYR A 52 24.92 -6.60 -2.24
N GLN A 53 26.16 -7.13 -2.19
CA GLN A 53 26.95 -7.37 -3.41
C GLN A 53 26.30 -8.41 -4.32
N GLU A 54 25.83 -9.54 -3.77
CA GLU A 54 25.14 -10.58 -4.53
C GLU A 54 23.82 -10.08 -5.13
N LEU A 55 23.04 -9.29 -4.37
CA LEU A 55 21.82 -8.67 -4.84
C LEU A 55 22.08 -7.70 -6.00
N TRP A 56 23.13 -6.87 -5.87
CA TRP A 56 23.55 -5.95 -6.92
C TRP A 56 23.96 -6.67 -8.19
N ASP A 57 24.80 -7.69 -8.06
CA ASP A 57 25.26 -8.48 -9.20
C ASP A 57 24.11 -9.23 -9.88
N ALA A 58 23.18 -9.80 -9.12
CA ALA A 58 21.99 -10.43 -9.66
C ALA A 58 21.07 -9.42 -10.39
N SER A 59 20.88 -8.22 -9.82
CA SER A 59 20.10 -7.14 -10.45
C SER A 59 20.75 -6.66 -11.75
N ARG A 60 22.08 -6.56 -11.80
CA ARG A 60 22.84 -6.19 -13.02
C ARG A 60 22.78 -7.29 -14.08
N ARG A 61 22.86 -8.57 -13.68
CA ARG A 61 22.69 -9.70 -14.60
C ARG A 61 21.29 -9.69 -15.22
N PHE A 62 20.27 -9.41 -14.40
CA PHE A 62 18.90 -9.30 -14.89
C PHE A 62 18.72 -8.10 -15.83
N ALA A 63 19.35 -6.95 -15.52
CA ALA A 63 19.37 -5.77 -16.38
C ALA A 63 19.98 -6.10 -17.76
N THR A 64 21.17 -6.74 -17.80
CA THR A 64 21.81 -7.20 -19.04
C THR A 64 20.93 -8.20 -19.81
N ALA A 65 20.25 -9.10 -19.10
CA ALA A 65 19.32 -10.04 -19.71
C ALA A 65 18.15 -9.31 -20.40
N LEU A 66 17.53 -8.33 -19.72
CA LEU A 66 16.45 -7.52 -20.30
C LEU A 66 16.89 -6.79 -21.56
N GLU A 67 18.07 -6.14 -21.56
CA GLU A 67 18.65 -5.48 -22.75
C GLU A 67 18.86 -6.48 -23.90
N SER A 68 19.44 -7.65 -23.59
CA SER A 68 19.68 -8.72 -24.58
C SER A 68 18.38 -9.29 -25.16
N LEU A 69 17.29 -9.23 -24.41
CA LEU A 69 15.96 -9.58 -24.85
C LEU A 69 15.26 -8.41 -25.59
N GLY A 70 15.94 -7.28 -25.77
CA GLY A 70 15.47 -6.11 -26.52
C GLY A 70 14.55 -5.18 -25.71
N VAL A 71 14.60 -5.22 -24.38
CA VAL A 71 13.93 -4.22 -23.53
C VAL A 71 14.75 -2.94 -23.52
N LYS A 72 14.09 -1.80 -23.72
CA LYS A 72 14.71 -0.48 -23.81
C LYS A 72 14.22 0.45 -22.71
N LYS A 73 14.91 1.57 -22.52
CA LYS A 73 14.45 2.67 -21.66
C LYS A 73 13.02 3.07 -22.05
N GLY A 74 12.14 3.20 -21.05
CA GLY A 74 10.73 3.53 -21.21
C GLY A 74 9.81 2.34 -21.51
N ASP A 75 10.34 1.16 -21.84
CA ASP A 75 9.51 -0.05 -21.96
C ASP A 75 8.95 -0.47 -20.60
N ARG A 76 7.72 -0.98 -20.60
CA ARG A 76 7.04 -1.43 -19.37
C ARG A 76 7.34 -2.90 -19.13
N VAL A 77 7.77 -3.18 -17.87
CA VAL A 77 8.05 -4.52 -17.36
C VAL A 77 7.08 -4.81 -16.21
N ALA A 78 6.07 -5.64 -16.46
CA ALA A 78 5.13 -6.07 -15.45
C ALA A 78 5.79 -7.10 -14.51
N VAL A 79 5.73 -6.84 -13.20
CA VAL A 79 6.31 -7.71 -12.18
C VAL A 79 5.20 -8.28 -11.30
N MET A 80 4.82 -9.53 -11.57
CA MET A 80 3.73 -10.27 -10.89
C MET A 80 4.32 -11.30 -9.91
N LEU A 81 4.93 -10.79 -8.85
CA LEU A 81 5.64 -11.60 -7.86
C LEU A 81 5.23 -11.23 -6.43
N PRO A 82 5.23 -12.18 -5.49
CA PRO A 82 5.13 -11.90 -4.06
C PRO A 82 6.47 -11.32 -3.55
N ASN A 83 6.55 -11.05 -2.23
CA ASN A 83 7.80 -10.67 -1.59
C ASN A 83 8.79 -11.85 -1.66
N CYS A 84 9.73 -11.75 -2.56
CA CYS A 84 10.79 -12.73 -2.79
C CYS A 84 12.02 -12.03 -3.39
N PRO A 85 13.21 -12.66 -3.37
CA PRO A 85 14.42 -12.07 -3.95
C PRO A 85 14.26 -11.65 -5.42
N GLN A 86 13.51 -12.43 -6.20
CA GLN A 86 13.26 -12.17 -7.61
C GLN A 86 12.52 -10.85 -7.84
N PHE A 87 11.62 -10.46 -6.92
CA PHE A 87 10.94 -9.16 -7.02
C PHE A 87 11.96 -8.02 -6.93
N VAL A 88 12.83 -8.06 -5.92
CA VAL A 88 13.84 -7.02 -5.68
C VAL A 88 14.84 -6.96 -6.85
N ILE A 89 15.31 -8.12 -7.32
CA ILE A 89 16.22 -8.24 -8.47
C ILE A 89 15.57 -7.68 -9.74
N ALA A 90 14.32 -8.06 -10.02
CA ALA A 90 13.61 -7.59 -11.22
C ALA A 90 13.34 -6.09 -11.17
N PHE A 91 12.93 -5.57 -10.01
CA PHE A 91 12.66 -4.15 -9.80
C PHE A 91 13.90 -3.29 -10.05
N PHE A 92 15.01 -3.59 -9.37
CA PHE A 92 16.25 -2.83 -9.53
C PHE A 92 16.93 -3.08 -10.87
N GLY A 93 16.81 -4.30 -11.43
CA GLY A 93 17.33 -4.60 -12.76
C GLY A 93 16.63 -3.81 -13.87
N ALA A 94 15.30 -3.73 -13.84
CA ALA A 94 14.53 -2.91 -14.76
C ALA A 94 14.85 -1.41 -14.59
N ALA A 95 14.94 -0.93 -13.34
CA ALA A 95 15.27 0.46 -13.05
C ALA A 95 16.67 0.87 -13.54
N GLN A 96 17.65 -0.05 -13.58
CA GLN A 96 19.02 0.24 -14.06
C GLN A 96 19.11 0.52 -15.56
N ILE A 97 18.20 -0.02 -16.36
CA ILE A 97 18.14 0.25 -17.81
C ILE A 97 17.10 1.32 -18.17
N GLY A 98 16.47 1.94 -17.17
CA GLY A 98 15.41 2.94 -17.36
C GLY A 98 14.10 2.36 -17.89
N ALA A 99 13.87 1.07 -17.74
CA ALA A 99 12.56 0.46 -17.99
C ALA A 99 11.58 0.81 -16.86
N VAL A 100 10.32 0.95 -17.22
CA VAL A 100 9.23 1.30 -16.30
C VAL A 100 8.67 0.04 -15.67
N VAL A 101 8.79 -0.11 -14.36
CA VAL A 101 8.17 -1.23 -13.66
C VAL A 101 6.66 -1.03 -13.63
N VAL A 102 5.90 -2.10 -13.87
CA VAL A 102 4.46 -2.16 -13.63
C VAL A 102 4.21 -3.14 -12.51
N ASN A 103 4.02 -2.63 -11.30
CA ASN A 103 3.72 -3.48 -10.16
C ASN A 103 2.38 -4.18 -10.37
N THR A 104 2.41 -5.51 -10.39
CA THR A 104 1.25 -6.34 -10.72
C THR A 104 0.95 -7.27 -9.55
N SER A 105 -0.29 -7.24 -9.08
CA SER A 105 -0.71 -8.11 -7.99
C SER A 105 -0.70 -9.58 -8.41
N PRO A 106 0.01 -10.47 -7.69
CA PRO A 106 -0.05 -11.91 -7.94
C PRO A 106 -1.43 -12.53 -7.63
N LEU A 107 -2.36 -11.77 -7.06
CA LEU A 107 -3.73 -12.22 -6.79
C LEU A 107 -4.74 -11.80 -7.87
N TYR A 108 -4.33 -11.01 -8.85
CA TYR A 108 -5.21 -10.65 -9.96
C TYR A 108 -5.74 -11.90 -10.65
N VAL A 109 -7.05 -11.90 -10.92
CA VAL A 109 -7.65 -12.85 -11.82
C VAL A 109 -7.33 -12.50 -13.28
N ALA A 110 -7.59 -13.39 -14.22
CA ALA A 110 -7.25 -13.21 -15.64
C ALA A 110 -7.75 -11.85 -16.21
N ARG A 111 -8.99 -11.46 -15.90
CA ARG A 111 -9.60 -10.20 -16.37
C ARG A 111 -8.86 -8.94 -15.85
N GLU A 112 -8.43 -8.95 -14.59
CA GLU A 112 -7.71 -7.82 -13.99
C GLU A 112 -6.30 -7.70 -14.58
N LEU A 113 -5.63 -8.85 -14.76
CA LEU A 113 -4.32 -8.93 -15.41
C LEU A 113 -4.40 -8.45 -16.87
N GLU A 114 -5.43 -8.90 -17.62
CA GLU A 114 -5.69 -8.46 -19.00
C GLU A 114 -5.81 -6.93 -19.08
N HIS A 115 -6.65 -6.35 -18.21
CA HIS A 115 -6.82 -4.91 -18.17
C HIS A 115 -5.50 -4.19 -17.92
N GLN A 116 -4.73 -4.60 -16.91
CA GLN A 116 -3.49 -3.92 -16.54
C GLN A 116 -2.41 -4.04 -17.63
N LEU A 117 -2.22 -5.22 -18.21
CA LEU A 117 -1.24 -5.44 -19.28
C LEU A 117 -1.59 -4.63 -20.54
N ARG A 118 -2.88 -4.58 -20.89
CA ARG A 118 -3.37 -3.81 -22.04
C ARG A 118 -3.22 -2.31 -21.84
N ASP A 119 -3.67 -1.80 -20.70
CA ASP A 119 -3.64 -0.36 -20.38
C ASP A 119 -2.20 0.15 -20.22
N SER A 120 -1.33 -0.60 -19.53
CA SER A 120 0.07 -0.24 -19.38
C SER A 120 0.88 -0.39 -20.68
N GLY A 121 0.43 -1.22 -21.60
CA GLY A 121 1.20 -1.63 -22.78
C GLY A 121 2.48 -2.39 -22.41
N ALA A 122 2.46 -3.18 -21.33
CA ALA A 122 3.60 -3.97 -20.91
C ALA A 122 3.85 -5.12 -21.89
N GLU A 123 5.07 -5.18 -22.45
CA GLU A 123 5.50 -6.22 -23.39
C GLU A 123 6.37 -7.29 -22.73
N THR A 124 6.72 -7.11 -21.47
CA THR A 124 7.49 -8.06 -20.66
C THR A 124 6.75 -8.33 -19.37
N LEU A 125 6.55 -9.60 -19.06
CA LEU A 125 5.92 -10.07 -17.82
C LEU A 125 6.90 -10.95 -17.04
N VAL A 126 7.23 -10.57 -15.81
CA VAL A 126 7.95 -11.41 -14.85
C VAL A 126 6.93 -12.02 -13.90
N VAL A 127 6.85 -13.35 -13.88
CA VAL A 127 5.76 -14.05 -13.18
C VAL A 127 6.23 -15.30 -12.46
N LEU A 128 5.62 -15.59 -11.30
CA LEU A 128 5.81 -16.86 -10.62
C LEU A 128 5.10 -17.99 -11.39
N ASN A 129 5.73 -19.15 -11.50
CA ASN A 129 5.16 -20.30 -12.20
C ASN A 129 3.72 -20.62 -11.77
N LEU A 130 3.42 -20.48 -10.47
CA LEU A 130 2.08 -20.68 -9.90
C LEU A 130 1.01 -19.76 -10.52
N PHE A 131 1.38 -18.55 -10.91
CA PHE A 131 0.45 -17.56 -11.46
C PHE A 131 0.46 -17.50 -12.99
N TYR A 132 1.37 -18.21 -13.64
CA TYR A 132 1.47 -18.26 -15.10
C TYR A 132 0.17 -18.70 -15.81
N PRO A 133 -0.65 -19.64 -15.29
CA PRO A 133 -1.92 -20.00 -15.92
C PRO A 133 -2.85 -18.82 -16.16
N ARG A 134 -2.89 -17.85 -15.26
CA ARG A 134 -3.72 -16.63 -15.41
C ARG A 134 -3.32 -15.80 -16.63
N TYR A 135 -2.02 -15.72 -16.91
CA TYR A 135 -1.56 -15.09 -18.15
C TYR A 135 -1.92 -15.95 -19.36
N ARG A 136 -1.79 -17.29 -19.30
CA ARG A 136 -2.15 -18.15 -20.42
C ARG A 136 -3.60 -18.02 -20.86
N GLU A 137 -4.52 -17.77 -19.94
CA GLU A 137 -5.95 -17.54 -20.23
C GLU A 137 -6.16 -16.32 -21.12
N ILE A 138 -5.29 -15.32 -21.04
CA ILE A 138 -5.41 -14.04 -21.75
C ILE A 138 -4.33 -13.83 -22.83
N ALA A 139 -3.44 -14.78 -23.03
CA ALA A 139 -2.30 -14.63 -23.93
C ALA A 139 -2.71 -14.38 -25.40
N SER A 140 -3.89 -14.87 -25.82
CA SER A 140 -4.44 -14.62 -27.16
C SER A 140 -4.96 -13.20 -27.35
N THR A 141 -5.43 -12.55 -26.28
CA THR A 141 -6.01 -11.20 -26.31
C THR A 141 -4.98 -10.11 -25.96
N VAL A 142 -3.98 -10.44 -25.16
CA VAL A 142 -2.87 -9.53 -24.78
C VAL A 142 -1.55 -10.31 -24.85
N PRO A 143 -1.01 -10.54 -26.07
CA PRO A 143 0.26 -11.22 -26.21
C PRO A 143 1.41 -10.33 -25.76
N VAL A 144 2.16 -10.75 -24.72
CA VAL A 144 3.43 -10.09 -24.36
C VAL A 144 4.58 -10.72 -25.13
N LYS A 145 5.58 -9.93 -25.48
CA LYS A 145 6.74 -10.40 -26.23
C LYS A 145 7.65 -11.33 -25.42
N ARG A 146 7.65 -11.16 -24.10
CA ARG A 146 8.57 -11.87 -23.19
C ARG A 146 7.87 -12.22 -21.89
N VAL A 147 7.81 -13.51 -21.58
CA VAL A 147 7.36 -14.02 -20.28
C VAL A 147 8.56 -14.61 -19.56
N ILE A 148 8.95 -13.99 -18.45
CA ILE A 148 10.06 -14.44 -17.63
C ILE A 148 9.50 -15.15 -16.40
N VAL A 149 9.60 -16.48 -16.40
CA VAL A 149 9.03 -17.34 -15.35
C VAL A 149 10.08 -17.65 -14.29
N THR A 150 9.67 -17.59 -13.04
CA THR A 150 10.46 -18.01 -11.88
C THR A 150 9.64 -18.87 -10.94
N SER A 151 10.28 -19.52 -9.98
CA SER A 151 9.63 -20.24 -8.89
C SER A 151 10.25 -19.88 -7.54
N ILE A 152 9.53 -20.12 -6.47
CA ILE A 152 10.07 -19.94 -5.10
C ILE A 152 11.32 -20.79 -4.90
N SER A 153 11.38 -22.00 -5.48
CA SER A 153 12.52 -22.91 -5.36
C SER A 153 13.82 -22.37 -5.95
N ASP A 154 13.76 -21.41 -6.89
CA ASP A 154 14.96 -20.84 -7.52
C ASP A 154 15.88 -20.16 -6.52
N PHE A 155 15.30 -19.64 -5.41
CA PHE A 155 15.99 -18.92 -4.35
C PHE A 155 15.78 -19.58 -2.96
N LEU A 156 15.71 -20.90 -2.92
CA LEU A 156 15.78 -21.65 -1.67
C LEU A 156 17.16 -22.29 -1.48
N PRO A 157 17.67 -22.43 -0.23
CA PRO A 157 18.91 -23.12 0.03
C PRO A 157 18.76 -24.63 -0.20
N PHE A 158 19.88 -25.31 -0.48
CA PHE A 158 19.93 -26.78 -0.47
C PHE A 158 19.67 -27.32 0.94
N PRO A 159 18.91 -28.42 1.12
CA PRO A 159 18.19 -29.20 0.09
C PRO A 159 16.75 -28.70 -0.19
N LYS A 160 16.31 -27.59 0.43
CA LYS A 160 14.93 -27.08 0.27
C LYS A 160 14.56 -26.79 -1.19
N ASN A 161 15.50 -26.30 -1.99
CA ASN A 161 15.30 -26.01 -3.41
C ASN A 161 14.90 -27.26 -4.22
N MET A 162 15.38 -28.44 -3.85
CA MET A 162 15.03 -29.70 -4.50
C MET A 162 13.73 -30.31 -3.96
N LEU A 163 13.47 -30.14 -2.67
CA LEU A 163 12.30 -30.70 -2.00
C LEU A 163 11.02 -29.89 -2.24
N TYR A 164 11.16 -28.57 -2.38
CA TYR A 164 10.03 -27.66 -2.55
C TYR A 164 9.13 -28.00 -3.75
N PRO A 165 9.65 -28.27 -4.97
CA PRO A 165 8.82 -28.62 -6.11
C PRO A 165 7.98 -29.88 -5.87
N VAL A 166 8.52 -30.88 -5.17
CA VAL A 166 7.80 -32.11 -4.83
C VAL A 166 6.67 -31.84 -3.86
N LYS A 167 6.95 -31.07 -2.78
CA LYS A 167 5.94 -30.65 -1.81
C LYS A 167 4.85 -29.80 -2.49
N ALA A 168 5.24 -28.78 -3.24
CA ALA A 168 4.34 -27.85 -3.89
C ALA A 168 3.42 -28.54 -4.91
N ARG A 169 3.90 -29.57 -5.65
CA ARG A 169 3.05 -30.39 -6.52
C ARG A 169 1.99 -31.16 -5.74
N ARG A 170 2.37 -31.76 -4.59
CA ARG A 170 1.40 -32.48 -3.74
C ARG A 170 0.32 -31.57 -3.17
N GLU A 171 0.66 -30.32 -2.91
CA GLU A 171 -0.25 -29.30 -2.37
C GLU A 171 -1.03 -28.54 -3.46
N GLY A 172 -0.85 -28.86 -4.76
CA GLY A 172 -1.48 -28.12 -5.86
C GLY A 172 -0.92 -26.71 -6.10
N ASN A 173 0.23 -26.39 -5.50
CA ASN A 173 0.89 -25.07 -5.55
C ASN A 173 2.07 -25.03 -6.54
N TRP A 174 2.05 -25.88 -7.58
CA TRP A 174 3.09 -25.94 -8.59
C TRP A 174 2.51 -26.06 -9.99
N VAL A 175 3.07 -25.31 -10.92
CA VAL A 175 2.75 -25.39 -12.35
C VAL A 175 4.04 -25.61 -13.12
N ASP A 176 4.06 -26.64 -13.97
CA ASP A 176 5.16 -26.88 -14.90
C ASP A 176 4.97 -26.05 -16.16
N VAL A 177 5.87 -25.09 -16.37
CA VAL A 177 5.86 -24.23 -17.56
C VAL A 177 6.83 -24.79 -18.59
N LYS A 178 6.30 -25.09 -19.79
CA LYS A 178 7.11 -25.60 -20.90
C LYS A 178 7.89 -24.46 -21.57
N PRO A 179 9.12 -24.72 -22.04
CA PRO A 179 9.86 -23.76 -22.84
C PRO A 179 9.14 -23.48 -24.17
N GLU A 180 8.97 -22.19 -24.49
CA GLU A 180 8.46 -21.68 -25.76
C GLU A 180 9.33 -20.49 -26.19
N GLN A 181 9.24 -20.05 -27.46
CA GLN A 181 10.10 -19.00 -28.00
C GLN A 181 10.07 -17.69 -27.19
N HIS A 182 8.92 -17.35 -26.60
CA HIS A 182 8.72 -16.11 -25.82
C HIS A 182 8.81 -16.33 -24.29
N ILE A 183 9.10 -17.57 -23.86
CA ILE A 183 9.19 -17.95 -22.44
C ILE A 183 10.65 -18.11 -22.03
N PHE A 184 11.05 -17.35 -21.03
CA PHE A 184 12.39 -17.35 -20.46
C PHE A 184 12.32 -17.76 -18.98
N PHE A 185 13.39 -18.36 -18.47
CA PHE A 185 13.47 -18.78 -17.06
C PHE A 185 14.43 -17.85 -16.31
N PHE A 186 13.93 -17.20 -15.27
CA PHE A 186 14.61 -16.17 -14.50
C PHE A 186 16.02 -16.59 -14.06
N LYS A 187 16.12 -17.75 -13.40
CA LYS A 187 17.40 -18.28 -12.92
C LYS A 187 18.39 -18.50 -14.06
N ARG A 188 17.94 -19.08 -15.19
CA ARG A 188 18.79 -19.29 -16.37
C ARG A 188 19.27 -17.97 -16.98
N LEU A 189 18.45 -16.92 -16.93
CA LEU A 189 18.88 -15.58 -17.39
C LEU A 189 20.00 -15.05 -16.51
N LEU A 190 19.89 -15.17 -15.17
CA LEU A 190 20.95 -14.75 -14.26
C LEU A 190 22.26 -15.56 -14.44
N GLU A 191 22.16 -16.83 -14.76
CA GLU A 191 23.33 -17.69 -15.02
C GLU A 191 24.01 -17.37 -16.37
N LYS A 192 23.21 -17.03 -17.38
CA LYS A 192 23.67 -16.81 -18.74
C LYS A 192 24.35 -15.45 -18.97
N TYR A 193 23.78 -14.38 -18.37
CA TYR A 193 24.23 -13.02 -18.68
C TYR A 193 25.17 -12.44 -17.62
N PRO A 194 26.20 -11.64 -18.03
CA PRO A 194 27.11 -11.00 -17.09
C PRO A 194 26.45 -9.84 -16.34
N ALA A 195 27.03 -9.44 -15.21
CA ALA A 195 26.58 -8.28 -14.43
C ALA A 195 27.09 -6.94 -15.04
N GLN A 196 26.82 -6.71 -16.32
CA GLN A 196 27.37 -5.61 -17.11
C GLN A 196 26.29 -4.99 -18.02
N PRO A 197 25.21 -4.41 -17.47
CA PRO A 197 24.24 -3.69 -18.29
C PRO A 197 24.90 -2.45 -18.92
N ALA A 198 24.40 -2.03 -20.07
CA ALA A 198 24.81 -0.77 -20.68
C ALA A 198 24.49 0.40 -19.74
N LYS A 199 25.29 1.44 -19.80
CA LYS A 199 25.06 2.64 -19.02
C LYS A 199 23.91 3.44 -19.67
N ALA A 200 22.71 3.32 -19.10
CA ALA A 200 21.56 4.09 -19.54
C ALA A 200 21.63 5.54 -19.01
N ASN A 201 21.27 6.50 -19.87
CA ASN A 201 21.09 7.89 -19.45
C ASN A 201 19.68 8.05 -18.89
N ILE A 202 19.54 7.96 -17.56
CA ILE A 202 18.26 8.02 -16.85
C ILE A 202 18.17 9.34 -16.10
N SER A 203 17.15 10.13 -16.44
CA SER A 203 16.83 11.37 -15.72
C SER A 203 16.02 11.06 -14.46
N PRO A 204 16.16 11.83 -13.38
CA PRO A 204 15.23 11.76 -12.23
C PRO A 204 13.75 11.93 -12.61
N ASP A 205 13.47 12.66 -13.67
CA ASP A 205 12.12 12.91 -14.17
C ASP A 205 11.59 11.83 -15.12
N ASP A 206 12.42 10.85 -15.50
CA ASP A 206 11.94 9.69 -16.24
C ASP A 206 10.96 8.87 -15.39
N LEU A 207 9.99 8.26 -16.05
CA LEU A 207 9.03 7.37 -15.41
C LEU A 207 9.75 6.12 -14.91
N ALA A 208 9.58 5.82 -13.62
CA ALA A 208 10.17 4.64 -12.98
C ALA A 208 9.13 3.54 -12.74
N LEU A 209 7.88 3.94 -12.45
CA LEU A 209 6.84 3.02 -12.01
C LEU A 209 5.47 3.45 -12.53
N LEU A 210 4.69 2.48 -12.98
CA LEU A 210 3.24 2.55 -13.06
C LEU A 210 2.64 1.76 -11.91
N GLN A 211 2.01 2.46 -10.96
CA GLN A 211 1.34 1.84 -9.83
C GLN A 211 -0.16 1.92 -10.02
N TYR A 212 -0.79 0.78 -10.25
CA TYR A 212 -2.24 0.74 -10.43
C TYR A 212 -2.97 0.88 -9.11
N THR A 213 -3.95 1.79 -9.09
CA THR A 213 -4.83 2.00 -7.93
C THR A 213 -6.13 1.25 -8.16
N GLY A 214 -6.59 0.52 -7.16
CA GLY A 214 -7.97 0.01 -7.13
C GLY A 214 -8.92 1.19 -6.91
N GLY A 215 -9.15 1.97 -7.97
CA GLY A 215 -10.02 3.14 -7.92
C GLY A 215 -11.39 2.78 -7.37
N THR A 216 -11.87 3.58 -6.44
CA THR A 216 -13.19 3.41 -5.83
C THR A 216 -14.32 3.77 -6.78
N THR A 217 -14.01 4.34 -7.95
CA THR A 217 -14.97 4.86 -8.92
C THR A 217 -15.03 4.06 -10.23
N GLY A 218 -14.21 3.03 -10.44
CA GLY A 218 -14.20 2.33 -11.72
C GLY A 218 -12.99 1.47 -11.99
N THR A 219 -12.55 1.48 -13.23
CA THR A 219 -11.39 0.78 -13.77
C THR A 219 -10.10 1.25 -13.09
N PRO A 220 -9.20 0.34 -12.66
CA PRO A 220 -7.92 0.72 -12.08
C PRO A 220 -7.12 1.63 -13.00
N LYS A 221 -6.49 2.67 -12.43
CA LYS A 221 -5.67 3.66 -13.14
C LYS A 221 -4.21 3.54 -12.74
N GLY A 222 -3.30 3.67 -13.69
CA GLY A 222 -1.85 3.66 -13.43
C GLY A 222 -1.37 5.04 -13.00
N ALA A 223 -1.02 5.24 -11.72
CA ALA A 223 -0.33 6.44 -11.28
C ALA A 223 1.11 6.42 -11.81
N MET A 224 1.52 7.51 -12.47
CA MET A 224 2.86 7.69 -13.04
C MET A 224 3.81 8.24 -11.99
N LEU A 225 4.70 7.39 -11.47
CA LEU A 225 5.71 7.76 -10.49
C LEU A 225 7.09 7.82 -11.15
N THR A 226 7.73 8.98 -11.11
CA THR A 226 9.07 9.20 -11.63
C THR A 226 10.13 8.71 -10.64
N HIS A 227 11.38 8.57 -11.09
CA HIS A 227 12.49 8.32 -10.17
C HIS A 227 12.58 9.39 -9.09
N ARG A 228 12.36 10.67 -9.44
CA ARG A 228 12.31 11.81 -8.49
C ARG A 228 11.25 11.62 -7.42
N ASN A 229 10.02 11.25 -7.81
CA ASN A 229 8.93 11.08 -6.85
C ASN A 229 9.26 10.01 -5.80
N LEU A 230 9.74 8.85 -6.27
CA LEU A 230 10.10 7.73 -5.39
C LEU A 230 11.31 8.05 -4.52
N MET A 231 12.36 8.67 -5.09
CA MET A 231 13.54 9.10 -4.32
C MET A 231 13.19 10.14 -3.27
N ALA A 232 12.35 11.12 -3.61
CA ALA A 232 11.89 12.11 -2.65
C ALA A 232 11.18 11.46 -1.47
N ASN A 233 10.23 10.56 -1.75
CA ASN A 233 9.46 9.93 -0.68
C ASN A 233 10.29 9.01 0.21
N VAL A 234 11.23 8.24 -0.35
CA VAL A 234 12.19 7.46 0.43
C VAL A 234 13.02 8.36 1.35
N ASN A 235 13.45 9.55 0.87
CA ASN A 235 14.19 10.50 1.69
C ASN A 235 13.33 11.12 2.78
N GLN A 236 12.09 11.50 2.48
CA GLN A 236 11.12 12.04 3.42
C GLN A 236 10.83 11.04 4.56
N ALA A 237 10.50 9.79 4.20
CA ALA A 237 10.21 8.74 5.18
C ALA A 237 11.44 8.37 6.03
N THR A 238 12.65 8.35 5.44
CA THR A 238 13.89 8.10 6.20
C THR A 238 14.20 9.26 7.16
N ALA A 239 14.02 10.52 6.73
CA ALA A 239 14.24 11.68 7.58
C ALA A 239 13.26 11.75 8.75
N TRP A 240 12.05 11.20 8.59
CA TRP A 240 11.05 11.09 9.66
C TRP A 240 11.40 10.05 10.73
N THR A 241 12.31 9.13 10.42
CA THR A 241 12.76 8.07 11.33
C THR A 241 14.24 8.24 11.73
N PRO A 242 14.60 9.30 12.47
CA PRO A 242 16.00 9.63 12.77
C PRO A 242 16.71 8.57 13.61
N ARG A 243 15.97 7.67 14.27
CA ARG A 243 16.52 6.54 15.03
C ARG A 243 17.04 5.42 14.12
N MET A 244 16.67 5.40 12.85
CA MET A 244 17.09 4.38 11.89
C MET A 244 18.59 4.46 11.61
N LYS A 245 19.31 3.39 11.91
CA LYS A 245 20.78 3.32 11.80
C LYS A 245 21.21 2.63 10.53
N ASP A 246 22.10 3.26 9.76
CA ASP A 246 22.67 2.67 8.53
C ASP A 246 23.40 1.36 8.84
N GLY A 247 23.07 0.32 8.10
CA GLY A 247 23.66 -1.00 8.26
C GLY A 247 23.29 -1.76 9.56
N ALA A 248 22.39 -1.27 10.40
CA ALA A 248 22.04 -1.94 11.66
C ALA A 248 20.63 -2.56 11.65
N GLU A 249 19.71 -1.99 10.89
CA GLU A 249 18.30 -2.37 10.94
C GLU A 249 18.01 -3.74 10.32
N VAL A 250 16.94 -4.36 10.83
CA VAL A 250 16.32 -5.57 10.27
C VAL A 250 14.84 -5.30 10.07
N VAL A 251 14.41 -5.30 8.82
CA VAL A 251 13.04 -4.97 8.40
C VAL A 251 12.26 -6.23 8.08
N LEU A 252 11.06 -6.38 8.62
CA LEU A 252 10.14 -7.45 8.23
C LEU A 252 9.44 -7.09 6.92
N GLY A 253 9.83 -7.74 5.84
CA GLY A 253 9.29 -7.55 4.49
C GLY A 253 8.05 -8.41 4.25
N VAL A 254 6.94 -8.08 4.91
CA VAL A 254 5.68 -8.83 4.80
C VAL A 254 4.57 -8.06 4.09
N ILE A 255 4.61 -6.71 4.14
CA ILE A 255 3.73 -5.87 3.31
C ILE A 255 4.08 -6.09 1.84
N PRO A 256 3.10 -6.34 0.97
CA PRO A 256 3.37 -6.64 -0.43
C PRO A 256 4.18 -5.56 -1.15
N PHE A 257 5.30 -5.92 -1.78
CA PHE A 257 6.14 -4.99 -2.55
C PHE A 257 5.51 -4.53 -3.86
N PHE A 258 4.56 -5.30 -4.40
CA PHE A 258 3.76 -4.85 -5.53
C PHE A 258 2.77 -3.73 -5.17
N HIS A 259 2.62 -3.40 -3.89
CA HIS A 259 1.91 -2.22 -3.41
C HIS A 259 2.93 -1.14 -3.02
N VAL A 260 2.66 0.12 -3.40
CA VAL A 260 3.60 1.24 -3.21
C VAL A 260 4.05 1.43 -1.75
N TYR A 261 3.19 1.12 -0.77
CA TYR A 261 3.53 1.19 0.65
C TYR A 261 4.65 0.18 0.99
N GLY A 262 4.47 -1.09 0.67
CA GLY A 262 5.49 -2.11 0.91
C GLY A 262 6.78 -1.84 0.12
N MET A 263 6.64 -1.42 -1.14
CA MET A 263 7.77 -1.08 -2.00
C MET A 263 8.60 0.09 -1.41
N THR A 264 7.95 1.16 -0.97
CA THR A 264 8.68 2.33 -0.46
C THR A 264 9.21 2.09 0.95
N VAL A 265 8.35 1.66 1.90
CA VAL A 265 8.72 1.63 3.32
C VAL A 265 9.46 0.34 3.70
N ALA A 266 9.01 -0.83 3.21
CA ALA A 266 9.65 -2.09 3.59
C ALA A 266 10.80 -2.52 2.66
N MET A 267 10.88 -2.01 1.42
CA MET A 267 11.94 -2.34 0.48
C MET A 267 12.90 -1.17 0.25
N ASN A 268 12.45 -0.06 -0.36
CA ASN A 268 13.37 1.01 -0.80
C ASN A 268 14.02 1.76 0.37
N MET A 269 13.25 2.06 1.43
CA MET A 269 13.79 2.69 2.64
C MET A 269 14.77 1.77 3.37
N ALA A 270 14.46 0.47 3.45
CA ALA A 270 15.38 -0.54 4.02
C ALA A 270 16.69 -0.62 3.22
N ILE A 271 16.60 -0.67 1.89
CA ILE A 271 17.79 -0.70 1.01
C ILE A 271 18.61 0.59 1.17
N LYS A 272 17.96 1.77 1.22
CA LYS A 272 18.66 3.03 1.47
C LYS A 272 19.48 2.99 2.75
N ALA A 273 18.95 2.41 3.81
CA ALA A 273 19.63 2.27 5.10
C ALA A 273 20.55 1.04 5.19
N ALA A 274 20.83 0.36 4.08
CA ALA A 274 21.59 -0.90 4.06
C ALA A 274 21.10 -1.91 5.11
N ALA A 275 19.79 -1.97 5.37
CA ALA A 275 19.15 -2.87 6.32
C ALA A 275 19.04 -4.30 5.78
N LYS A 276 18.93 -5.28 6.67
CA LYS A 276 18.53 -6.64 6.30
C LYS A 276 17.01 -6.70 6.15
N ILE A 277 16.51 -7.23 5.04
CA ILE A 277 15.08 -7.44 4.81
C ILE A 277 14.78 -8.94 4.96
N VAL A 278 13.94 -9.28 5.93
CA VAL A 278 13.41 -10.64 6.12
C VAL A 278 12.14 -10.77 5.33
N LEU A 279 12.20 -11.50 4.22
CA LEU A 279 11.11 -11.60 3.25
C LEU A 279 10.12 -12.71 3.63
N LEU A 280 8.86 -12.34 3.79
CA LEU A 280 7.75 -13.28 3.89
C LEU A 280 6.84 -13.13 2.67
N PRO A 281 6.64 -14.20 1.87
CA PRO A 281 5.81 -14.14 0.65
C PRO A 281 4.35 -13.79 0.90
N ARG A 282 3.86 -14.10 2.10
CA ARG A 282 2.52 -13.79 2.60
C ARG A 282 2.57 -13.60 4.11
N PHE A 283 1.64 -12.84 4.64
CA PHE A 283 1.46 -12.74 6.08
C PHE A 283 0.86 -14.04 6.64
N ASN A 284 1.52 -14.57 7.65
CA ASN A 284 1.03 -15.57 8.57
C ASN A 284 1.51 -15.17 9.96
N THR A 285 0.63 -15.15 10.95
CA THR A 285 0.96 -14.63 12.28
C THR A 285 2.11 -15.39 12.94
N LYS A 286 2.09 -16.72 12.88
CA LYS A 286 3.13 -17.58 13.44
C LYS A 286 4.48 -17.34 12.75
N ASP A 287 4.49 -17.33 11.41
CA ASP A 287 5.71 -17.10 10.63
C ASP A 287 6.31 -15.72 10.93
N ALA A 288 5.45 -14.70 11.11
CA ALA A 288 5.89 -13.35 11.48
C ALA A 288 6.51 -13.30 12.88
N LEU A 289 5.88 -13.93 13.88
CA LEU A 289 6.40 -14.02 15.25
C LEU A 289 7.74 -14.76 15.30
N GLU A 290 7.86 -15.89 14.60
CA GLU A 290 9.10 -16.65 14.47
C GLU A 290 10.19 -15.84 13.79
N ALA A 291 9.87 -15.11 12.70
CA ALA A 291 10.80 -14.25 11.98
C ALA A 291 11.30 -13.10 12.86
N ILE A 292 10.41 -12.41 13.59
CA ILE A 292 10.78 -11.32 14.51
C ILE A 292 11.77 -11.81 15.55
N GLN A 293 11.46 -12.91 16.24
CA GLN A 293 12.33 -13.48 17.28
C GLN A 293 13.68 -13.96 16.71
N LYS A 294 13.63 -14.75 15.62
CA LYS A 294 14.81 -15.38 15.03
C LYS A 294 15.80 -14.37 14.45
N HIS A 295 15.29 -13.40 13.72
CA HIS A 295 16.13 -12.44 13.01
C HIS A 295 16.31 -11.12 13.77
N LYS A 296 15.69 -10.97 14.96
CA LYS A 296 15.72 -9.76 15.79
C LYS A 296 15.27 -8.54 14.97
N VAL A 297 14.09 -8.65 14.39
CA VAL A 297 13.49 -7.58 13.58
C VAL A 297 13.39 -6.30 14.41
N THR A 298 13.88 -5.18 13.87
CA THR A 298 13.83 -3.85 14.50
C THR A 298 12.70 -2.98 13.95
N MET A 299 12.32 -3.22 12.68
CA MET A 299 11.27 -2.46 12.01
C MET A 299 10.22 -3.40 11.41
N PHE A 300 8.96 -3.13 11.75
CA PHE A 300 7.83 -3.88 11.21
C PHE A 300 6.81 -2.93 10.58
N PRO A 301 6.95 -2.58 9.29
CA PRO A 301 5.87 -1.96 8.54
C PRO A 301 4.72 -2.94 8.37
N GLY A 302 3.52 -2.52 8.75
CA GLY A 302 2.35 -3.39 8.75
C GLY A 302 1.05 -2.64 8.44
N VAL A 303 -0.05 -3.36 8.52
CA VAL A 303 -1.40 -2.80 8.47
C VAL A 303 -2.17 -3.19 9.75
N PRO A 304 -3.23 -2.47 10.15
CA PRO A 304 -3.90 -2.72 11.41
C PRO A 304 -4.28 -4.18 11.65
N THR A 305 -4.76 -4.89 10.63
CA THR A 305 -5.14 -6.32 10.74
C THR A 305 -3.98 -7.24 11.10
N MET A 306 -2.75 -6.92 10.71
CA MET A 306 -1.55 -7.69 11.08
C MET A 306 -1.24 -7.51 12.57
N TYR A 307 -1.31 -6.29 13.06
CA TYR A 307 -1.10 -5.99 14.49
C TYR A 307 -2.19 -6.62 15.36
N VAL A 308 -3.45 -6.54 14.94
CA VAL A 308 -4.58 -7.25 15.60
C VAL A 308 -4.31 -8.76 15.69
N ALA A 309 -3.85 -9.37 14.59
CA ALA A 309 -3.57 -10.80 14.55
C ALA A 309 -2.42 -11.20 15.49
N ILE A 310 -1.37 -10.36 15.60
CA ILE A 310 -0.28 -10.57 16.55
C ILE A 310 -0.76 -10.42 17.99
N ASN A 311 -1.48 -9.32 18.29
CA ASN A 311 -1.99 -9.06 19.66
C ASN A 311 -2.87 -10.18 20.18
N ASN A 312 -3.65 -10.80 19.30
CA ASN A 312 -4.61 -11.86 19.66
C ASN A 312 -4.04 -13.28 19.49
N HIS A 313 -2.76 -13.44 19.13
CA HIS A 313 -2.20 -14.77 18.98
C HIS A 313 -2.06 -15.46 20.36
N PRO A 314 -2.61 -16.68 20.56
CA PRO A 314 -2.69 -17.32 21.89
C PRO A 314 -1.31 -17.54 22.51
N ASP A 315 -0.30 -17.74 21.70
CA ASP A 315 1.06 -18.00 22.14
C ASP A 315 2.00 -16.78 22.03
N VAL A 316 1.48 -15.55 21.85
CA VAL A 316 2.32 -14.36 21.64
C VAL A 316 3.35 -14.16 22.77
N ALA A 317 2.97 -14.46 24.01
CA ALA A 317 3.86 -14.35 25.17
C ALA A 317 5.04 -15.36 25.18
N LYS A 318 5.00 -16.38 24.30
CA LYS A 318 6.11 -17.34 24.14
C LYS A 318 7.22 -16.81 23.23
N TYR A 319 6.98 -15.73 22.51
CA TYR A 319 7.93 -15.14 21.58
C TYR A 319 8.63 -13.92 22.18
N ASN A 320 9.92 -13.81 21.97
CA ASN A 320 10.67 -12.61 22.33
C ASN A 320 10.58 -11.59 21.19
N LEU A 321 9.78 -10.55 21.37
CA LEU A 321 9.55 -9.49 20.42
C LEU A 321 10.25 -8.16 20.78
N SER A 322 11.08 -8.15 21.82
CA SER A 322 11.73 -6.94 22.38
C SER A 322 12.75 -6.28 21.45
N SER A 323 13.10 -6.91 20.32
CA SER A 323 13.94 -6.29 19.29
C SER A 323 13.22 -5.24 18.46
N VAL A 324 11.88 -5.26 18.45
CA VAL A 324 11.07 -4.31 17.66
C VAL A 324 11.19 -2.92 18.28
N ASP A 325 11.66 -1.94 17.50
CA ASP A 325 11.78 -0.54 17.91
C ASP A 325 10.70 0.33 17.25
N ILE A 326 10.59 0.27 15.92
CA ILE A 326 9.66 1.12 15.16
C ILE A 326 8.76 0.26 14.27
N CYS A 327 7.46 0.52 14.38
CA CYS A 327 6.45 -0.04 13.49
C CYS A 327 5.64 1.10 12.86
N LEU A 328 5.33 0.92 11.58
CA LEU A 328 4.53 1.88 10.81
C LEU A 328 3.25 1.17 10.37
N SER A 329 2.11 1.69 10.77
CA SER A 329 0.80 1.23 10.31
C SER A 329 0.25 2.17 9.25
N GLY A 330 -0.12 1.63 8.11
CA GLY A 330 -0.69 2.39 7.01
C GLY A 330 -1.87 1.68 6.34
N ALA A 331 -2.37 2.27 5.28
CA ALA A 331 -3.47 1.78 4.44
C ALA A 331 -4.87 1.78 5.07
N ALA A 332 -5.00 1.80 6.39
CA ALA A 332 -6.25 1.90 7.12
C ALA A 332 -6.04 2.59 8.49
N PRO A 333 -7.09 3.17 9.10
CA PRO A 333 -7.01 3.74 10.44
C PRO A 333 -6.56 2.72 11.48
N LEU A 334 -5.68 3.15 12.39
CA LEU A 334 -5.13 2.32 13.46
C LEU A 334 -5.91 2.56 14.77
N PRO A 335 -6.67 1.56 15.29
CA PRO A 335 -7.33 1.71 16.57
C PRO A 335 -6.30 1.88 17.71
N LEU A 336 -6.56 2.84 18.61
CA LEU A 336 -5.65 3.16 19.72
C LEU A 336 -5.34 1.94 20.60
N GLU A 337 -6.35 1.14 20.91
CA GLU A 337 -6.19 -0.07 21.72
C GLU A 337 -5.23 -1.09 21.09
N VAL A 338 -5.29 -1.22 19.74
CA VAL A 338 -4.39 -2.11 18.99
C VAL A 338 -2.96 -1.62 19.11
N ALA A 339 -2.73 -0.31 18.96
CA ALA A 339 -1.40 0.28 19.09
C ALA A 339 -0.84 0.09 20.50
N GLN A 340 -1.62 0.44 21.53
CA GLN A 340 -1.21 0.32 22.94
C GLN A 340 -0.91 -1.13 23.35
N THR A 341 -1.71 -2.07 22.88
CA THR A 341 -1.51 -3.50 23.18
C THR A 341 -0.25 -4.01 22.51
N PHE A 342 -0.02 -3.68 21.23
CA PHE A 342 1.18 -4.06 20.50
C PHE A 342 2.46 -3.47 21.13
N GLU A 343 2.43 -2.18 21.51
CA GLU A 343 3.55 -1.51 22.19
C GLU A 343 3.86 -2.15 23.55
N ARG A 344 2.84 -2.55 24.32
CA ARG A 344 3.02 -3.27 25.60
C ARG A 344 3.69 -4.63 25.40
N ILE A 345 3.34 -5.35 24.32
CA ILE A 345 3.89 -6.67 24.01
C ILE A 345 5.35 -6.55 23.54
N THR A 346 5.69 -5.55 22.71
CA THR A 346 6.99 -5.45 22.05
C THR A 346 7.96 -4.51 22.75
N GLY A 347 7.46 -3.47 23.43
CA GLY A 347 8.24 -2.33 23.91
C GLY A 347 8.54 -1.29 22.82
N GLY A 348 8.26 -1.59 21.55
CA GLY A 348 8.47 -0.69 20.41
C GLY A 348 7.37 0.35 20.25
N LYS A 349 7.53 1.22 19.25
CA LYS A 349 6.56 2.26 18.90
C LYS A 349 5.76 1.85 17.68
N LEU A 350 4.43 1.95 17.74
CA LEU A 350 3.55 1.73 16.60
C LEU A 350 2.91 3.05 16.17
N LEU A 351 3.31 3.54 15.02
CA LEU A 351 2.95 4.85 14.49
C LEU A 351 1.94 4.71 13.37
N GLU A 352 0.88 5.52 13.40
CA GLU A 352 -0.04 5.65 12.27
C GLU A 352 0.54 6.60 11.25
N GLY A 353 0.57 6.17 9.98
CA GLY A 353 0.96 6.97 8.83
C GLY A 353 -0.13 6.96 7.76
N TYR A 354 -0.15 8.02 6.97
CA TYR A 354 -1.09 8.22 5.87
C TYR A 354 -0.35 8.52 4.57
N GLY A 355 -0.99 8.12 3.49
CA GLY A 355 -0.54 8.40 2.14
C GLY A 355 -1.39 7.73 1.08
N LEU A 356 -1.09 8.04 -0.16
CA LEU A 356 -1.79 7.56 -1.33
C LEU A 356 -0.78 6.99 -2.34
N THR A 357 -1.26 6.16 -3.25
CA THR A 357 -0.43 5.72 -4.38
C THR A 357 0.13 6.91 -5.16
N GLU A 358 -0.68 7.92 -5.33
CA GLU A 358 -0.40 9.18 -6.02
C GLU A 358 0.67 10.04 -5.33
N THR A 359 1.07 9.68 -4.11
CA THR A 359 2.10 10.40 -3.32
C THR A 359 3.34 9.57 -2.97
N SER A 360 3.53 8.37 -3.54
CA SER A 360 4.76 7.55 -3.53
C SER A 360 5.15 6.74 -2.27
N PRO A 361 4.38 6.44 -1.21
CA PRO A 361 3.05 6.91 -0.88
C PRO A 361 3.00 7.91 0.28
N CYS A 362 4.05 7.97 1.16
CA CYS A 362 3.97 8.58 2.50
C CYS A 362 3.84 10.09 2.44
N THR A 363 2.89 10.65 3.18
CA THR A 363 2.70 12.10 3.29
C THR A 363 2.65 12.59 4.73
N HIS A 364 2.02 11.84 5.61
CA HIS A 364 1.88 12.16 7.03
C HIS A 364 2.29 10.98 7.90
N ASN A 365 2.81 11.28 9.08
CA ASN A 365 3.04 10.29 10.12
C ASN A 365 3.01 10.96 11.51
N ASN A 366 2.61 10.21 12.52
CA ASN A 366 2.80 10.66 13.90
C ASN A 366 4.31 10.71 14.24
N PRO A 367 4.76 11.66 15.08
CA PRO A 367 6.16 11.75 15.51
C PRO A 367 6.64 10.48 16.23
N VAL A 368 7.91 10.14 16.05
CA VAL A 368 8.52 8.95 16.69
C VAL A 368 8.72 9.17 18.18
N ASN A 369 9.25 10.33 18.57
CA ASN A 369 9.55 10.70 19.96
C ASN A 369 8.62 11.78 20.52
N GLY A 370 7.92 12.51 19.65
CA GLY A 370 7.02 13.61 20.02
C GLY A 370 5.61 13.17 20.44
N SER A 371 4.70 14.13 20.50
CA SER A 371 3.30 13.88 20.86
C SER A 371 2.57 13.14 19.75
N ARG A 372 2.16 11.92 20.03
CA ARG A 372 1.30 11.12 19.13
C ARG A 372 -0.15 11.36 19.48
N ARG A 373 -0.99 11.52 18.45
CA ARG A 373 -2.43 11.74 18.61
C ARG A 373 -3.20 10.58 18.02
N ALA A 374 -4.00 9.94 18.87
CA ALA A 374 -4.93 8.91 18.40
C ALA A 374 -5.97 9.51 17.44
N GLY A 375 -6.29 8.79 16.38
CA GLY A 375 -7.23 9.26 15.34
C GLY A 375 -6.64 10.29 14.37
N SER A 376 -5.40 10.77 14.62
CA SER A 376 -4.69 11.66 13.71
C SER A 376 -3.74 10.88 12.83
N ILE A 377 -3.70 11.21 11.54
CA ILE A 377 -2.69 10.73 10.61
C ILE A 377 -1.30 11.34 10.86
N GLY A 378 -1.19 12.24 11.83
CA GLY A 378 0.05 12.91 12.23
C GLY A 378 0.31 14.21 11.49
N LEU A 379 1.57 14.48 11.25
CA LEU A 379 2.12 15.70 10.67
C LEU A 379 2.62 15.42 9.24
N PRO A 380 2.61 16.43 8.34
CA PRO A 380 3.24 16.30 7.03
C PRO A 380 4.73 15.94 7.15
N LEU A 381 5.22 15.06 6.31
CA LEU A 381 6.64 14.72 6.24
C LEU A 381 7.48 15.91 5.72
N PRO A 382 8.79 15.96 6.00
CA PRO A 382 9.67 17.04 5.53
C PRO A 382 9.56 17.29 4.02
N GLY A 383 9.41 18.56 3.64
CA GLY A 383 9.33 18.96 2.24
C GLY A 383 7.96 18.69 1.58
N ILE A 384 6.93 18.36 2.35
CA ILE A 384 5.54 18.26 1.90
C ILE A 384 4.76 19.48 2.41
N ASP A 385 4.00 20.10 1.54
CA ASP A 385 3.04 21.15 1.89
C ASP A 385 1.62 20.57 1.82
N CYS A 386 0.78 20.95 2.80
CA CYS A 386 -0.58 20.45 2.93
C CYS A 386 -1.55 21.57 3.27
N ARG A 387 -2.76 21.50 2.70
CA ARG A 387 -3.86 22.42 2.99
C ARG A 387 -5.16 21.63 3.12
N VAL A 388 -6.06 22.14 3.95
CA VAL A 388 -7.47 21.76 3.94
C VAL A 388 -8.21 22.84 3.17
N VAL A 389 -8.93 22.47 2.12
CA VAL A 389 -9.53 23.42 1.19
C VAL A 389 -11.02 23.19 0.98
N ASP A 390 -11.74 24.26 0.64
CA ASP A 390 -13.14 24.18 0.21
C ASP A 390 -13.29 23.65 -1.25
N ALA A 391 -14.50 23.67 -1.77
CA ALA A 391 -14.78 23.20 -3.13
C ALA A 391 -14.12 24.07 -4.21
N ASP A 392 -13.90 25.35 -3.92
CA ASP A 392 -13.31 26.33 -4.83
C ASP A 392 -11.77 26.29 -4.79
N GLY A 393 -11.19 25.63 -3.78
CA GLY A 393 -9.75 25.50 -3.58
C GLY A 393 -9.17 26.54 -2.62
N ASN A 394 -10.00 27.26 -1.88
CA ASN A 394 -9.56 28.23 -0.88
C ASN A 394 -9.16 27.48 0.39
N THR A 395 -8.06 27.91 1.02
CA THR A 395 -7.59 27.32 2.28
C THR A 395 -8.53 27.66 3.43
N LEU A 396 -8.95 26.65 4.16
CA LEU A 396 -9.83 26.78 5.32
C LEU A 396 -9.04 27.02 6.62
N PRO A 397 -9.62 27.73 7.59
CA PRO A 397 -9.06 27.88 8.93
C PRO A 397 -8.86 26.54 9.65
N ALA A 398 -7.96 26.52 10.63
CA ALA A 398 -7.77 25.37 11.49
C ALA A 398 -9.07 24.96 12.20
N GLY A 399 -9.37 23.67 12.23
CA GLY A 399 -10.58 23.09 12.81
C GLY A 399 -11.73 22.90 11.83
N GLU A 400 -11.73 23.56 10.68
CA GLU A 400 -12.74 23.36 9.63
C GLU A 400 -12.47 22.12 8.80
N ILE A 401 -13.54 21.52 8.26
CA ILE A 401 -13.49 20.31 7.44
C ILE A 401 -13.53 20.69 5.97
N GLY A 402 -12.55 20.23 5.22
CA GLY A 402 -12.46 20.39 3.76
C GLY A 402 -11.67 19.27 3.12
N GLU A 403 -11.42 19.37 1.82
CA GLU A 403 -10.62 18.39 1.10
C GLU A 403 -9.13 18.59 1.40
N LEU A 404 -8.40 17.50 1.68
CA LEU A 404 -6.96 17.53 1.86
C LEU A 404 -6.26 17.71 0.50
N ALA A 405 -5.51 18.81 0.36
CA ALA A 405 -4.66 19.08 -0.79
C ALA A 405 -3.18 18.93 -0.40
N ILE A 406 -2.38 18.28 -1.25
CA ILE A 406 -0.98 17.94 -0.97
C ILE A 406 -0.08 18.38 -2.13
N ALA A 407 1.01 19.08 -1.81
CA ALA A 407 2.08 19.41 -2.74
C ALA A 407 3.44 18.91 -2.24
N GLY A 408 4.27 18.41 -3.14
CA GLY A 408 5.61 17.93 -2.80
C GLY A 408 6.27 17.18 -3.95
N ALA A 409 7.57 16.97 -3.83
CA ALA A 409 8.35 16.24 -4.84
C ALA A 409 7.94 14.76 -4.99
N ASN A 410 7.21 14.23 -4.03
CA ASN A 410 6.67 12.87 -4.02
C ASN A 410 5.33 12.72 -4.77
N VAL A 411 4.68 13.82 -5.19
CA VAL A 411 3.41 13.78 -5.91
C VAL A 411 3.61 13.26 -7.33
N MET A 412 2.77 12.33 -7.75
CA MET A 412 2.80 11.69 -9.06
C MET A 412 2.79 12.68 -10.23
N ARG A 413 3.27 12.26 -11.38
CA ARG A 413 3.18 13.03 -12.63
C ARG A 413 1.74 13.15 -13.15
N GLY A 414 0.87 12.18 -12.85
CA GLY A 414 -0.52 12.06 -13.29
C GLY A 414 -0.89 10.61 -13.50
N TYR A 415 -2.05 10.36 -14.10
CA TYR A 415 -2.50 9.02 -14.47
C TYR A 415 -2.09 8.69 -15.91
N TRP A 416 -1.60 7.48 -16.13
CA TRP A 416 -1.16 6.98 -17.42
C TRP A 416 -2.31 6.99 -18.43
N GLN A 417 -2.11 7.70 -19.56
CA GLN A 417 -3.09 7.85 -20.63
C GLN A 417 -4.49 8.36 -20.18
N ARG A 418 -4.53 9.15 -19.09
CA ARG A 418 -5.75 9.72 -18.52
C ARG A 418 -5.57 11.22 -18.23
N PRO A 419 -5.48 12.07 -19.27
CA PRO A 419 -5.25 13.51 -19.07
C PRO A 419 -6.40 14.22 -18.34
N GLU A 420 -7.65 13.83 -18.60
CA GLU A 420 -8.82 14.43 -17.97
C GLU A 420 -8.89 14.14 -16.47
N GLU A 421 -8.72 12.87 -16.08
CA GLU A 421 -8.68 12.49 -14.66
C GLU A 421 -7.46 13.06 -13.95
N THR A 422 -6.34 13.25 -14.67
CA THR A 422 -5.17 13.94 -14.13
C THR A 422 -5.49 15.40 -13.83
N ALA A 423 -6.13 16.12 -14.75
CA ALA A 423 -6.52 17.51 -14.57
C ALA A 423 -7.56 17.70 -13.44
N GLN A 424 -8.45 16.72 -13.24
CA GLN A 424 -9.40 16.73 -12.11
C GLN A 424 -8.73 16.51 -10.76
N THR A 425 -7.62 15.77 -10.74
CA THR A 425 -6.94 15.35 -9.50
C THR A 425 -5.76 16.25 -9.15
N ILE A 426 -5.07 16.83 -10.14
CA ILE A 426 -3.92 17.71 -9.93
C ILE A 426 -4.29 19.13 -10.37
N ARG A 427 -4.16 20.09 -9.44
CA ARG A 427 -4.34 21.52 -9.68
C ARG A 427 -2.99 22.22 -9.66
N ASP A 428 -2.84 23.30 -10.45
CA ASP A 428 -1.58 24.06 -10.52
C ASP A 428 -1.43 25.05 -9.36
N ALA A 429 -2.52 25.40 -8.68
CA ALA A 429 -2.48 26.27 -7.51
C ALA A 429 -3.59 25.92 -6.52
N VAL A 430 -3.32 26.19 -5.26
CA VAL A 430 -4.26 26.20 -4.14
C VAL A 430 -4.02 27.50 -3.39
N ASP A 431 -5.08 28.25 -3.06
CA ASP A 431 -4.99 29.54 -2.39
C ASP A 431 -4.31 29.42 -1.01
N GLY A 432 -3.46 30.38 -0.68
CA GLY A 432 -2.64 30.37 0.55
C GLY A 432 -1.49 29.35 0.55
N GLY A 433 -1.34 28.57 -0.50
CA GLY A 433 -0.21 27.63 -0.66
C GLY A 433 1.08 28.39 -0.95
N ALA A 434 2.07 28.27 -0.07
CA ALA A 434 3.40 28.87 -0.26
C ALA A 434 4.24 28.14 -1.32
N THR A 435 3.84 26.93 -1.70
CA THR A 435 4.55 26.11 -2.67
C THR A 435 3.95 26.36 -4.06
N PRO A 436 4.69 27.03 -4.97
CA PRO A 436 4.28 27.11 -6.36
C PRO A 436 4.32 25.70 -6.96
N GLY A 437 3.28 25.30 -7.64
CA GLY A 437 3.33 24.02 -8.33
C GLY A 437 2.10 23.16 -8.15
N ARG A 438 2.28 21.86 -8.38
CA ARG A 438 1.20 20.89 -8.56
C ARG A 438 0.66 20.40 -7.23
N TRP A 439 -0.62 20.62 -7.01
CA TRP A 439 -1.36 20.18 -5.84
C TRP A 439 -2.24 18.97 -6.16
N LEU A 440 -2.03 17.88 -5.44
CA LEU A 440 -2.89 16.70 -5.49
C LEU A 440 -4.12 16.95 -4.61
N MET A 441 -5.29 16.91 -5.21
CA MET A 441 -6.58 16.84 -4.54
C MET A 441 -6.84 15.38 -4.17
N THR A 442 -6.80 15.05 -2.88
CA THR A 442 -6.74 13.65 -2.43
C THR A 442 -8.09 12.93 -2.50
N GLY A 443 -9.19 13.69 -2.53
CA GLY A 443 -10.54 13.15 -2.36
C GLY A 443 -10.82 12.68 -0.92
N ASP A 444 -9.93 12.97 0.03
CA ASP A 444 -10.12 12.71 1.46
C ASP A 444 -10.51 14.01 2.16
N MET A 445 -11.61 13.98 2.92
CA MET A 445 -12.03 15.08 3.78
C MET A 445 -11.21 15.04 5.05
N ALA A 446 -10.62 16.17 5.41
CA ALA A 446 -9.73 16.30 6.55
C ALA A 446 -10.00 17.57 7.34
N ARG A 447 -9.46 17.64 8.54
CA ARG A 447 -9.28 18.89 9.28
C ARG A 447 -7.88 18.97 9.84
N MET A 448 -7.36 20.19 9.98
CA MET A 448 -6.07 20.45 10.60
C MET A 448 -6.30 21.15 11.95
N SER A 449 -5.64 20.68 12.99
CA SER A 449 -5.63 21.39 14.29
C SER A 449 -4.73 22.63 14.24
N ALA A 450 -4.92 23.55 15.18
CA ALA A 450 -4.15 24.80 15.24
C ALA A 450 -2.63 24.60 15.33
N ASP A 451 -2.18 23.48 15.85
CA ASP A 451 -0.77 23.09 15.96
C ASP A 451 -0.29 22.14 14.85
N GLY A 452 -1.10 21.96 13.80
CA GLY A 452 -0.69 21.33 12.54
C GLY A 452 -0.86 19.82 12.43
N TYR A 453 -1.57 19.14 13.36
CA TYR A 453 -1.94 17.74 13.18
C TYR A 453 -3.14 17.62 12.26
N PHE A 454 -3.08 16.64 11.36
CA PHE A 454 -4.17 16.33 10.44
C PHE A 454 -4.96 15.10 10.88
N GLU A 455 -6.26 15.15 10.64
CA GLU A 455 -7.19 14.05 10.86
C GLU A 455 -8.00 13.84 9.58
N ILE A 456 -8.07 12.59 9.10
CA ILE A 456 -8.98 12.23 8.02
C ILE A 456 -10.36 11.98 8.61
N VAL A 457 -11.31 12.79 8.19
CA VAL A 457 -12.70 12.66 8.62
C VAL A 457 -13.38 11.54 7.84
N ASP A 458 -13.27 11.56 6.50
CA ASP A 458 -13.75 10.49 5.61
C ASP A 458 -13.31 10.69 4.16
N ARG A 459 -13.82 9.86 3.25
CA ARG A 459 -13.73 10.04 1.82
C ARG A 459 -14.85 10.96 1.32
N LYS A 460 -14.53 11.97 0.50
CA LYS A 460 -15.48 12.90 -0.10
C LYS A 460 -16.67 12.19 -0.77
N LYS A 461 -16.40 11.08 -1.47
CA LYS A 461 -17.40 10.28 -2.19
C LYS A 461 -18.14 9.26 -1.35
N ASP A 462 -17.63 8.91 -0.17
CA ASP A 462 -18.27 7.96 0.75
C ASP A 462 -19.18 8.70 1.76
N MET A 463 -19.15 10.03 1.75
CA MET A 463 -20.04 10.89 2.54
C MET A 463 -21.50 10.61 2.20
N ILE A 464 -22.31 10.39 3.21
CA ILE A 464 -23.73 10.06 3.10
C ILE A 464 -24.55 11.33 3.19
N ALA A 465 -25.33 11.65 2.15
CA ALA A 465 -26.21 12.81 2.13
C ALA A 465 -27.59 12.45 2.71
N ALA A 466 -27.69 12.40 4.04
CA ALA A 466 -28.93 12.00 4.73
C ALA A 466 -29.79 13.22 5.11
N SER A 467 -30.92 13.43 4.44
CA SER A 467 -31.87 14.55 4.72
C SER A 467 -31.19 15.92 4.70
N GLY A 468 -30.22 16.15 3.79
CA GLY A 468 -29.49 17.41 3.68
C GLY A 468 -28.33 17.57 4.68
N TYR A 469 -28.09 16.59 5.51
CA TYR A 469 -26.93 16.55 6.41
C TYR A 469 -25.83 15.65 5.82
N ASN A 470 -24.60 16.09 5.94
CA ASN A 470 -23.43 15.29 5.61
C ASN A 470 -23.09 14.36 6.78
N VAL A 471 -23.24 13.07 6.58
CA VAL A 471 -22.83 12.05 7.55
C VAL A 471 -21.56 11.37 7.03
N TYR A 472 -20.53 11.41 7.83
CA TYR A 472 -19.25 10.77 7.52
C TYR A 472 -19.23 9.34 8.08
N PRO A 473 -19.19 8.30 7.23
CA PRO A 473 -19.20 6.90 7.66
C PRO A 473 -18.22 6.58 8.78
N ARG A 474 -16.99 7.11 8.69
CA ARG A 474 -15.95 6.86 9.68
C ARG A 474 -16.34 7.31 11.10
N GLU A 475 -17.00 8.44 11.24
CA GLU A 475 -17.45 8.93 12.54
C GLU A 475 -18.43 7.95 13.22
N VAL A 476 -19.30 7.34 12.42
CA VAL A 476 -20.24 6.32 12.89
C VAL A 476 -19.51 5.01 13.19
N GLU A 477 -18.56 4.60 12.34
CA GLU A 477 -17.74 3.41 12.50
C GLU A 477 -16.91 3.48 13.79
N GLU A 478 -16.32 4.63 14.11
CA GLU A 478 -15.54 4.84 15.34
C GLU A 478 -16.38 4.61 16.59
N VAL A 479 -17.64 5.04 16.58
CA VAL A 479 -18.58 4.76 17.69
C VAL A 479 -18.93 3.27 17.75
N LEU A 480 -19.16 2.63 16.60
CA LEU A 480 -19.45 1.19 16.55
C LEU A 480 -18.27 0.36 17.07
N TYR A 481 -17.03 0.73 16.75
CA TYR A 481 -15.82 0.04 17.27
C TYR A 481 -15.64 0.18 18.79
N GLN A 482 -16.22 1.20 19.44
CA GLN A 482 -16.22 1.35 20.89
C GLN A 482 -17.18 0.38 21.60
N HIS A 483 -18.09 -0.27 20.87
CA HIS A 483 -19.00 -1.24 21.47
C HIS A 483 -18.24 -2.53 21.83
N PRO A 484 -18.36 -3.05 23.10
CA PRO A 484 -17.55 -4.17 23.58
C PRO A 484 -17.58 -5.42 22.69
N SER A 485 -18.74 -5.74 22.13
CA SER A 485 -18.95 -6.95 21.31
C SER A 485 -18.64 -6.75 19.82
N VAL A 486 -18.30 -5.53 19.34
CA VAL A 486 -18.00 -5.30 17.93
C VAL A 486 -16.55 -5.59 17.63
N LYS A 487 -16.32 -6.44 16.63
CA LYS A 487 -14.98 -6.76 16.07
C LYS A 487 -14.66 -5.86 14.88
N GLU A 488 -15.61 -5.70 13.96
CA GLU A 488 -15.46 -4.90 12.74
C GLU A 488 -16.79 -4.23 12.41
N ALA A 489 -16.70 -3.03 11.86
CA ALA A 489 -17.86 -2.30 11.38
C ALA A 489 -17.51 -1.52 10.09
N VAL A 490 -18.49 -1.39 9.20
CA VAL A 490 -18.42 -0.52 8.04
C VAL A 490 -19.78 0.11 7.80
N VAL A 491 -19.78 1.40 7.45
CA VAL A 491 -20.98 2.19 7.25
C VAL A 491 -21.04 2.68 5.81
N VAL A 492 -22.24 2.61 5.22
CA VAL A 492 -22.51 3.05 3.85
C VAL A 492 -23.82 3.83 3.77
N GLY A 493 -23.90 4.71 2.78
CA GLY A 493 -25.19 5.33 2.39
C GLY A 493 -25.97 4.40 1.46
N VAL A 494 -27.19 4.11 1.80
CA VAL A 494 -28.10 3.38 0.91
C VAL A 494 -29.27 4.28 0.50
N PRO A 495 -29.82 4.14 -0.73
CA PRO A 495 -30.93 4.96 -1.18
C PRO A 495 -32.13 4.89 -0.24
N ASP A 496 -32.72 6.05 0.07
CA ASP A 496 -33.93 6.20 0.87
C ASP A 496 -34.90 7.15 0.17
N ALA A 497 -36.14 6.73 0.01
CA ALA A 497 -37.15 7.48 -0.77
C ALA A 497 -37.47 8.88 -0.19
N TYR A 498 -37.31 9.05 1.13
CA TYR A 498 -37.61 10.30 1.82
C TYR A 498 -36.38 11.16 2.10
N ARG A 499 -35.22 10.51 2.37
CA ARG A 499 -34.00 11.15 2.86
C ARG A 499 -32.94 11.36 1.78
N GLY A 500 -33.15 10.84 0.56
CA GLY A 500 -32.12 10.68 -0.47
C GLY A 500 -31.25 9.49 -0.18
N GLU A 501 -30.49 9.54 0.91
CA GLU A 501 -29.73 8.42 1.45
C GLU A 501 -30.02 8.23 2.95
N THR A 502 -29.83 6.99 3.43
CA THR A 502 -29.84 6.68 4.86
C THR A 502 -28.62 5.88 5.25
N VAL A 503 -28.26 5.98 6.54
CA VAL A 503 -27.07 5.33 7.11
C VAL A 503 -27.37 3.85 7.37
N LYS A 504 -26.59 2.96 6.72
CA LYS A 504 -26.60 1.50 6.99
C LYS A 504 -25.26 1.06 7.53
N ALA A 505 -25.27 0.30 8.64
CA ALA A 505 -24.09 -0.30 9.25
C ALA A 505 -24.06 -1.81 8.99
N PHE A 506 -22.89 -2.33 8.58
CA PHE A 506 -22.57 -3.76 8.59
C PHE A 506 -21.62 -4.04 9.76
N VAL A 507 -21.93 -5.02 10.58
CA VAL A 507 -21.22 -5.28 11.84
C VAL A 507 -20.80 -6.74 11.93
N VAL A 508 -19.55 -6.98 12.30
CA VAL A 508 -19.02 -8.30 12.68
C VAL A 508 -18.78 -8.30 14.18
N LEU A 509 -19.36 -9.25 14.89
CA LEU A 509 -19.15 -9.40 16.34
C LEU A 509 -17.83 -10.14 16.64
N LYS A 510 -17.28 -9.92 17.84
CA LYS A 510 -16.15 -10.69 18.34
C LYS A 510 -16.55 -12.15 18.55
N ASP A 511 -15.59 -13.05 18.42
CA ASP A 511 -15.81 -14.48 18.55
C ASP A 511 -16.34 -14.81 19.96
N GLY A 512 -17.50 -15.49 20.03
CA GLY A 512 -18.17 -15.82 21.29
C GLY A 512 -19.04 -14.70 21.88
N GLU A 513 -19.01 -13.49 21.33
CA GLU A 513 -19.86 -12.37 21.75
C GLU A 513 -21.22 -12.39 21.05
N THR A 514 -22.23 -11.84 21.73
CA THR A 514 -23.58 -11.66 21.21
C THR A 514 -24.06 -10.24 21.47
N ALA A 515 -24.75 -9.66 20.53
CA ALA A 515 -25.45 -8.38 20.67
C ALA A 515 -26.63 -8.33 19.70
N THR A 516 -27.71 -7.66 20.11
CA THR A 516 -28.85 -7.43 19.21
C THR A 516 -28.66 -6.12 18.44
N GLN A 517 -29.42 -5.94 17.35
CA GLN A 517 -29.39 -4.69 16.60
C GLN A 517 -29.79 -3.50 17.48
N GLU A 518 -30.80 -3.69 18.32
CA GLU A 518 -31.29 -2.67 19.24
C GLU A 518 -30.23 -2.21 20.23
N GLN A 519 -29.45 -3.14 20.79
CA GLN A 519 -28.37 -2.84 21.74
C GLN A 519 -27.29 -1.98 21.08
N ILE A 520 -26.87 -2.32 19.86
CA ILE A 520 -25.86 -1.55 19.12
C ILE A 520 -26.40 -0.19 18.72
N LEU A 521 -27.65 -0.13 18.23
CA LEU A 521 -28.28 1.14 17.85
C LEU A 521 -28.50 2.07 19.05
N GLU A 522 -28.87 1.53 20.21
CA GLU A 522 -28.98 2.29 21.46
C GLU A 522 -27.63 2.84 21.91
N PHE A 523 -26.57 2.04 21.81
CA PHE A 523 -25.22 2.50 22.08
C PHE A 523 -24.81 3.67 21.17
N CYS A 524 -25.18 3.62 19.88
CA CYS A 524 -24.95 4.70 18.93
C CYS A 524 -25.77 5.96 19.27
N LYS A 525 -27.05 5.83 19.64
CA LYS A 525 -27.92 6.97 20.01
C LYS A 525 -27.38 7.79 21.18
N LEU A 526 -26.71 7.16 22.12
CA LEU A 526 -26.10 7.84 23.27
C LEU A 526 -24.84 8.64 22.91
N ARG A 527 -24.28 8.44 21.70
CA ARG A 527 -22.97 8.99 21.31
C ARG A 527 -22.97 9.77 19.99
N LEU A 528 -24.03 9.63 19.21
CA LEU A 528 -24.16 10.28 17.90
C LEU A 528 -25.40 11.17 17.84
N SER A 529 -25.29 12.23 17.06
CA SER A 529 -26.46 13.04 16.71
C SER A 529 -27.52 12.19 15.97
N PRO A 530 -28.81 12.44 16.16
CA PRO A 530 -29.90 11.58 15.64
C PRO A 530 -29.84 11.28 14.14
N TYR A 531 -29.32 12.21 13.33
CA TYR A 531 -29.19 12.04 11.88
C TYR A 531 -28.00 11.14 11.48
N LYS A 532 -27.01 10.92 12.37
CA LYS A 532 -25.85 10.06 12.17
C LYS A 532 -26.10 8.61 12.61
N VAL A 533 -27.10 8.39 13.48
CA VAL A 533 -27.41 7.03 13.97
C VAL A 533 -27.85 6.16 12.80
N PRO A 534 -27.25 4.96 12.62
CA PRO A 534 -27.67 4.02 11.59
C PRO A 534 -29.16 3.71 11.70
N LYS A 535 -29.86 3.73 10.57
CA LYS A 535 -31.26 3.32 10.49
C LYS A 535 -31.42 1.85 10.13
N LEU A 536 -30.38 1.31 9.49
CA LEU A 536 -30.30 -0.08 9.09
C LEU A 536 -29.00 -0.66 9.67
N LEU A 537 -29.10 -1.86 10.24
CA LEU A 537 -27.92 -2.59 10.74
C LEU A 537 -28.03 -4.03 10.29
N GLU A 538 -26.93 -4.59 9.82
CA GLU A 538 -26.82 -5.97 9.35
C GLU A 538 -25.60 -6.63 9.95
N PHE A 539 -25.80 -7.81 10.58
CA PHE A 539 -24.68 -8.62 11.06
C PHE A 539 -24.09 -9.45 9.93
N ARG A 540 -22.77 -9.52 9.90
CA ARG A 540 -21.99 -10.33 8.95
C ARG A 540 -20.99 -11.21 9.71
N THR A 541 -20.60 -12.32 9.12
CA THR A 541 -19.51 -13.17 9.65
C THR A 541 -18.15 -12.59 9.31
N GLU A 542 -18.05 -11.92 8.16
CA GLU A 542 -16.85 -11.23 7.69
C GLU A 542 -17.22 -10.06 6.77
N LEU A 543 -16.31 -9.11 6.62
CA LEU A 543 -16.42 -7.99 5.68
C LEU A 543 -15.47 -8.20 4.49
N PRO A 544 -15.86 -7.81 3.25
CA PRO A 544 -14.99 -7.90 2.08
C PRO A 544 -13.79 -6.95 2.24
N LYS A 545 -12.57 -7.47 2.04
CA LYS A 545 -11.32 -6.73 2.23
C LYS A 545 -10.36 -6.86 1.06
N THR A 546 -9.51 -5.85 0.90
CA THR A 546 -8.32 -5.95 0.05
C THR A 546 -7.24 -6.78 0.75
N LEU A 547 -6.18 -7.12 0.01
CA LEU A 547 -4.99 -7.80 0.56
C LEU A 547 -4.27 -7.04 1.67
N VAL A 548 -4.37 -5.73 1.67
CA VAL A 548 -3.84 -4.86 2.72
C VAL A 548 -4.88 -4.59 3.82
N GLY A 549 -5.90 -5.45 3.94
CA GLY A 549 -6.89 -5.40 5.02
C GLY A 549 -7.89 -4.24 4.95
N LYS A 550 -7.92 -3.46 3.86
CA LYS A 550 -8.88 -2.36 3.70
C LYS A 550 -10.25 -2.90 3.31
N ILE A 551 -11.29 -2.50 4.04
CA ILE A 551 -12.68 -2.91 3.76
C ILE A 551 -13.14 -2.31 2.43
N LEU A 552 -13.77 -3.15 1.59
CA LEU A 552 -14.28 -2.80 0.27
C LEU A 552 -15.74 -2.32 0.36
N ARG A 553 -15.97 -1.07 0.81
CA ARG A 553 -17.32 -0.46 0.88
C ARG A 553 -18.11 -0.62 -0.42
N ARG A 554 -17.42 -0.48 -1.57
CA ARG A 554 -18.06 -0.62 -2.88
C ARG A 554 -18.69 -2.01 -3.09
N ALA A 555 -18.05 -3.08 -2.65
CA ALA A 555 -18.61 -4.42 -2.79
C ALA A 555 -19.94 -4.54 -2.05
N LEU A 556 -20.02 -3.98 -0.83
CA LEU A 556 -21.25 -3.94 -0.04
C LEU A 556 -22.33 -3.06 -0.68
N LEU A 557 -21.95 -1.90 -1.25
CA LEU A 557 -22.89 -1.05 -1.99
C LEU A 557 -23.43 -1.74 -3.26
N GLU A 558 -22.61 -2.50 -3.97
CA GLU A 558 -23.04 -3.27 -5.13
C GLU A 558 -23.98 -4.43 -4.74
N GLU A 559 -23.73 -5.08 -3.58
CA GLU A 559 -24.65 -6.07 -3.01
C GLU A 559 -26.03 -5.44 -2.68
N GLU A 560 -26.02 -4.28 -2.02
CA GLU A 560 -27.26 -3.54 -1.70
C GLU A 560 -28.05 -3.15 -2.94
N LYS A 561 -27.36 -2.64 -3.97
CA LYS A 561 -28.01 -2.28 -5.25
C LYS A 561 -28.65 -3.49 -5.92
N ARG A 562 -27.97 -4.64 -5.92
CA ARG A 562 -28.54 -5.89 -6.47
C ARG A 562 -29.75 -6.37 -5.66
N ALA A 563 -29.63 -6.32 -4.33
CA ALA A 563 -30.74 -6.71 -3.45
C ALA A 563 -31.96 -5.77 -3.62
N ALA A 564 -31.73 -4.48 -3.80
CA ALA A 564 -32.80 -3.51 -4.09
C ALA A 564 -33.46 -3.76 -5.45
N ALA A 565 -32.67 -4.02 -6.50
CA ALA A 565 -33.18 -4.34 -7.84
C ALA A 565 -34.03 -5.61 -7.82
N ALA A 566 -33.56 -6.68 -7.17
CA ALA A 566 -34.30 -7.92 -7.04
C ALA A 566 -35.63 -7.76 -6.29
N ARG A 567 -35.69 -6.87 -5.28
CA ARG A 567 -36.96 -6.55 -4.58
C ARG A 567 -37.95 -5.80 -5.47
N VAL A 568 -37.48 -4.91 -6.34
CA VAL A 568 -38.33 -4.20 -7.32
C VAL A 568 -38.89 -5.17 -8.34
N GLU A 569 -38.08 -6.07 -8.88
CA GLU A 569 -38.53 -7.10 -9.84
C GLU A 569 -39.55 -8.06 -9.23
N ALA A 570 -39.33 -8.48 -7.96
CA ALA A 570 -40.26 -9.35 -7.24
C ALA A 570 -41.61 -8.67 -6.92
N ASN A 571 -41.63 -7.34 -6.78
CA ASN A 571 -42.85 -6.56 -6.50
C ASN A 571 -43.55 -6.01 -7.77
N THR A 572 -42.99 -6.22 -8.95
CA THR A 572 -43.65 -5.84 -10.22
C THR A 572 -44.69 -6.90 -10.57
N PRO A 573 -46.01 -6.58 -10.56
CA PRO A 573 -47.04 -7.57 -10.91
C PRO A 573 -46.80 -8.01 -12.35
N ALA A 574 -46.79 -9.35 -12.56
CA ALA A 574 -46.77 -9.89 -13.92
C ALA A 574 -47.94 -9.30 -14.71
N THR A 575 -47.65 -8.40 -15.66
CA THR A 575 -48.66 -7.95 -16.61
C THR A 575 -49.16 -9.17 -17.34
N SER A 576 -50.36 -9.66 -16.97
CA SER A 576 -51.09 -10.70 -17.69
C SER A 576 -51.35 -10.15 -19.08
N SER A 577 -50.57 -10.64 -20.06
CA SER A 577 -50.93 -10.56 -21.46
C SER A 577 -52.12 -11.49 -21.67
N GLY A 578 -53.34 -10.93 -21.69
CA GLY A 578 -54.53 -11.54 -22.21
C GLY A 578 -54.64 -11.27 -23.70
#